data_3da0b73b94ac7bc9b1a099067a0c514f
#
_entry.id   3da0b73b94ac7bc9b1a099067a0c514f
#
_cell.length_a   1.000
_cell.length_b   1.000
_cell.length_c   1.000
_cell.angle_alpha   90.00
_cell.angle_beta   90.00
_cell.angle_gamma   90.00
#
_symmetry.space_group_name_H-M   'P 1'
#
loop_
_entity.id
_entity.type
_entity.pdbx_description
1 polymer ?
#
loop_
_entity_poly.entity_id
_entity_poly.type
_entity_poly.pdbx_seq_one_letter_code
_entity_poly.pdbx_strand_id
1 'polypeptide(L)'
;FKNIPVSGRERPDNRDQDFFGRGFYNEFGIDSALGFEEAEMGGWFHKIGIGLLKKDLPDYLFHKKYTIRPAPFESKGDTKKIILTCRSEAFNGFSYVLEKEIRLEDDGFRIQYRLHNTGDKKISTQEYAHNFMAIDEKLIGPGYVLRFPFEIQPEKFGETVNPEGLVDLGSKSVEFNGTPREQFFFSNLSGDENAKAQWELIHLPRRIGIRETGSFETSKINLWGWRHVISPELFVDLSIDPGQSATWSRNYEVFSTDG
;
A
#
# COMPACT_ATOMS: atom_id res chain seq x y z
N PHE A 1 -10.02 12.35 19.49
CA PHE A 1 -9.10 12.27 18.33
C PHE A 1 -9.35 13.38 17.28
N LYS A 2 -10.38 14.20 17.46
CA LYS A 2 -10.68 15.31 16.54
C LYS A 2 -9.45 16.22 16.46
N ASN A 3 -8.92 16.43 15.27
CA ASN A 3 -7.80 17.30 14.92
C ASN A 3 -6.37 16.73 15.10
N ILE A 4 -6.19 15.45 15.32
CA ILE A 4 -4.86 14.83 15.27
C ILE A 4 -4.74 14.05 13.95
N PRO A 5 -3.90 14.49 13.00
CA PRO A 5 -3.68 13.77 11.77
C PRO A 5 -2.92 12.45 12.04
N VAL A 6 -3.30 11.39 11.35
CA VAL A 6 -2.63 10.07 11.40
C VAL A 6 -1.91 9.73 10.11
N SER A 7 -2.13 10.50 9.05
CA SER A 7 -1.38 10.37 7.81
C SER A 7 -0.35 11.48 7.67
N GLY A 8 0.80 11.16 7.07
CA GLY A 8 1.93 12.06 6.90
C GLY A 8 2.18 12.42 5.44
N ARG A 9 3.29 13.11 5.24
CA ARG A 9 3.84 13.45 3.92
C ARG A 9 5.30 13.09 3.91
N GLU A 10 5.76 12.42 2.87
CA GLU A 10 7.17 12.01 2.72
C GLU A 10 8.13 13.21 2.82
N ARG A 11 7.79 14.32 2.19
CA ARG A 11 8.57 15.57 2.22
C ARG A 11 7.69 16.79 2.47
N PRO A 12 7.31 17.06 3.73
CA PRO A 12 6.43 18.18 4.07
C PRO A 12 7.03 19.55 3.80
N ASP A 13 8.35 19.65 3.79
CA ASP A 13 9.15 20.87 3.51
C ASP A 13 9.30 21.16 2.00
N ASN A 14 8.93 20.24 1.13
CA ASN A 14 8.95 20.45 -0.30
C ASN A 14 7.61 20.98 -0.81
N ARG A 15 7.64 22.09 -1.57
CA ARG A 15 6.45 22.71 -2.14
C ARG A 15 5.87 21.93 -3.33
N ASP A 16 6.69 21.11 -3.97
CA ASP A 16 6.33 20.26 -5.11
C ASP A 16 5.69 18.94 -4.62
N GLN A 17 4.54 19.08 -3.97
CA GLN A 17 3.83 17.98 -3.30
C GLN A 17 3.29 16.90 -4.25
N ASP A 18 3.28 17.16 -5.55
CA ASP A 18 2.76 16.22 -6.54
C ASP A 18 3.75 15.09 -6.87
N PHE A 19 5.01 15.21 -6.43
CA PHE A 19 6.07 14.23 -6.68
C PHE A 19 6.39 13.33 -5.48
N PHE A 20 5.83 13.60 -4.30
CA PHE A 20 6.14 12.85 -3.08
C PHE A 20 4.91 12.24 -2.45
N GLY A 21 5.10 11.06 -1.86
CA GLY A 21 4.04 10.27 -1.26
C GLY A 21 3.36 10.96 -0.08
N ARG A 22 2.04 10.78 0.01
CA ARG A 22 1.20 11.25 1.12
C ARG A 22 -0.08 10.43 1.22
N GLY A 23 -0.56 10.21 2.43
CA GLY A 23 -1.82 9.51 2.65
C GLY A 23 -1.74 8.01 2.36
N PHE A 24 -2.73 7.47 1.69
CA PHE A 24 -2.89 6.04 1.43
C PHE A 24 -2.90 5.79 -0.08
N TYR A 25 -1.82 5.24 -0.59
CA TYR A 25 -1.71 4.88 -2.01
C TYR A 25 -1.97 3.40 -2.19
N ASN A 26 -2.84 3.08 -3.11
CA ASN A 26 -3.12 1.72 -3.51
C ASN A 26 -2.37 1.42 -4.82
N GLU A 27 -1.61 0.37 -4.85
CA GLU A 27 -0.81 -0.04 -5.99
C GLU A 27 -1.01 -1.51 -6.34
N PHE A 28 -1.06 -1.81 -7.64
CA PHE A 28 -1.13 -3.15 -8.18
C PHE A 28 0.14 -3.48 -8.97
N GLY A 29 0.66 -4.68 -8.79
CA GLY A 29 1.76 -5.20 -9.59
C GLY A 29 3.02 -4.35 -9.47
N ILE A 30 3.60 -4.26 -8.26
CA ILE A 30 4.86 -3.55 -8.03
C ILE A 30 6.04 -4.29 -8.67
N ASP A 31 6.04 -5.62 -8.59
CA ASP A 31 7.11 -6.46 -9.11
C ASP A 31 6.94 -6.73 -10.62
N SER A 32 5.68 -6.84 -11.10
CA SER A 32 5.34 -7.04 -12.50
C SER A 32 3.94 -6.50 -12.80
N ALA A 33 3.85 -5.60 -13.78
CA ALA A 33 2.58 -5.05 -14.22
C ALA A 33 1.86 -6.01 -15.17
N LEU A 34 0.52 -6.00 -15.15
CA LEU A 34 -0.32 -6.93 -15.90
C LEU A 34 -0.07 -6.84 -17.42
N GLY A 35 0.39 -7.94 -18.01
CA GLY A 35 0.69 -8.06 -19.44
C GLY A 35 2.02 -7.42 -19.86
N PHE A 36 2.90 -7.01 -18.93
CA PHE A 36 4.20 -6.42 -19.27
C PHE A 36 5.10 -7.40 -20.03
N GLU A 37 5.20 -8.64 -19.56
CA GLU A 37 6.07 -9.66 -20.18
C GLU A 37 5.62 -9.99 -21.61
N GLU A 38 4.31 -9.95 -21.87
CA GLU A 38 3.70 -10.26 -23.16
C GLU A 38 3.76 -9.08 -24.15
N ALA A 39 4.00 -7.87 -23.66
CA ALA A 39 4.05 -6.67 -24.49
C ALA A 39 5.39 -6.61 -25.25
N GLU A 40 5.33 -6.32 -26.54
CA GLU A 40 6.51 -6.01 -27.33
C GLU A 40 7.07 -4.62 -26.98
N MET A 41 8.36 -4.38 -27.29
CA MET A 41 8.96 -3.06 -27.15
C MET A 41 8.20 -2.03 -28.00
N GLY A 42 7.81 -0.92 -27.37
CA GLY A 42 6.95 0.10 -27.97
C GLY A 42 5.45 -0.20 -27.89
N GLY A 43 5.07 -1.41 -27.49
CA GLY A 43 3.69 -1.81 -27.19
C GLY A 43 3.18 -1.27 -25.86
N TRP A 44 2.01 -1.76 -25.42
CA TRP A 44 1.32 -1.31 -24.23
C TRP A 44 1.04 -2.48 -23.28
N PHE A 45 1.00 -2.19 -21.98
CA PHE A 45 0.63 -3.11 -20.91
C PHE A 45 -0.25 -2.40 -19.87
N HIS A 46 -0.96 -3.15 -19.06
CA HIS A 46 -1.84 -2.57 -18.04
C HIS A 46 -1.12 -2.26 -16.74
N LYS A 47 -1.36 -1.08 -16.18
CA LYS A 47 -1.17 -0.79 -14.76
C LYS A 47 -2.57 -0.61 -14.16
N ILE A 48 -3.01 -1.60 -13.37
CA ILE A 48 -4.37 -1.63 -12.82
C ILE A 48 -4.63 -0.36 -12.00
N GLY A 49 -5.77 0.29 -12.25
CA GLY A 49 -6.15 1.55 -11.60
C GLY A 49 -5.44 2.80 -12.16
N ILE A 50 -4.63 2.67 -13.22
CA ILE A 50 -3.97 3.81 -13.89
C ILE A 50 -4.34 3.86 -15.37
N GLY A 51 -4.17 2.76 -16.09
CA GLY A 51 -4.43 2.69 -17.53
C GLY A 51 -3.42 1.80 -18.27
N LEU A 52 -3.16 2.13 -19.54
CA LEU A 52 -2.12 1.48 -20.33
C LEU A 52 -0.84 2.29 -20.26
N LEU A 53 0.27 1.60 -20.01
CA LEU A 53 1.63 2.15 -19.99
C LEU A 53 2.41 1.63 -21.20
N LYS A 54 3.24 2.49 -21.80
CA LYS A 54 4.05 2.11 -22.96
C LYS A 54 5.33 1.41 -22.49
N LYS A 55 5.57 0.18 -23.01
CA LYS A 55 6.81 -0.55 -22.77
C LYS A 55 7.95 0.04 -23.60
N ASP A 56 8.86 0.73 -22.94
CA ASP A 56 10.02 1.39 -23.53
C ASP A 56 11.35 0.93 -22.91
N LEU A 57 11.29 -0.07 -22.02
CA LEU A 57 12.42 -0.79 -21.44
C LEU A 57 12.15 -2.30 -21.45
N PRO A 58 13.21 -3.13 -21.52
CA PRO A 58 13.07 -4.59 -21.43
C PRO A 58 12.52 -5.05 -20.08
N ASP A 59 12.93 -4.38 -18.99
CA ASP A 59 12.55 -4.71 -17.62
C ASP A 59 11.50 -3.73 -17.08
N TYR A 60 10.55 -4.24 -16.30
CA TYR A 60 9.57 -3.41 -15.61
C TYR A 60 10.20 -2.70 -14.42
N LEU A 61 10.02 -1.38 -14.35
CA LEU A 61 10.45 -0.55 -13.22
C LEU A 61 9.26 0.24 -12.69
N PHE A 62 8.74 -0.12 -11.51
CA PHE A 62 7.53 0.49 -10.94
C PHE A 62 7.64 2.01 -10.74
N HIS A 63 8.83 2.52 -10.44
CA HIS A 63 9.11 3.95 -10.19
C HIS A 63 9.40 4.77 -11.45
N LYS A 64 9.41 4.12 -12.62
CA LYS A 64 9.68 4.82 -13.88
C LYS A 64 8.48 5.66 -14.31
N LYS A 65 8.75 6.83 -14.85
CA LYS A 65 7.77 7.66 -15.52
C LYS A 65 7.51 7.11 -16.94
N TYR A 66 6.43 6.36 -17.10
CA TYR A 66 5.98 5.83 -18.39
C TYR A 66 5.12 6.84 -19.16
N THR A 67 5.05 6.66 -20.50
CA THR A 67 3.97 7.26 -21.28
C THR A 67 2.66 6.53 -20.93
N ILE A 68 1.63 7.27 -20.55
CA ILE A 68 0.38 6.73 -20.04
C ILE A 68 -0.77 7.04 -21.00
N ARG A 69 -1.62 6.03 -21.28
CA ARG A 69 -2.97 6.19 -21.79
C ARG A 69 -3.90 5.94 -20.59
N PRO A 70 -4.45 7.01 -19.96
CA PRO A 70 -5.15 6.88 -18.70
C PRO A 70 -6.47 6.13 -18.86
N ALA A 71 -6.82 5.31 -17.88
CA ALA A 71 -8.14 4.70 -17.80
C ALA A 71 -9.18 5.73 -17.32
N PRO A 72 -10.41 5.68 -17.82
CA PRO A 72 -11.48 6.53 -17.33
C PRO A 72 -11.89 6.14 -15.91
N PHE A 73 -12.16 7.16 -15.08
CA PHE A 73 -12.69 7.01 -13.74
C PHE A 73 -14.04 7.69 -13.62
N GLU A 74 -14.96 7.01 -12.97
CA GLU A 74 -16.23 7.55 -12.51
C GLU A 74 -16.22 7.62 -10.99
N SER A 75 -16.81 8.67 -10.41
CA SER A 75 -16.99 8.78 -8.97
C SER A 75 -18.43 9.11 -8.61
N LYS A 76 -18.94 8.47 -7.56
CA LYS A 76 -20.25 8.76 -6.96
C LYS A 76 -20.14 8.62 -5.45
N GLY A 77 -20.91 9.40 -4.71
CA GLY A 77 -20.88 9.29 -3.26
C GLY A 77 -21.78 10.30 -2.57
N ASP A 78 -21.69 10.27 -1.24
CA ASP A 78 -22.39 11.15 -0.32
C ASP A 78 -21.41 11.62 0.79
N THR A 79 -21.93 12.13 1.91
CA THR A 79 -21.13 12.66 3.03
C THR A 79 -20.34 11.58 3.79
N LYS A 80 -20.67 10.29 3.64
CA LYS A 80 -20.04 9.19 4.38
C LYS A 80 -19.32 8.21 3.48
N LYS A 81 -19.59 8.25 2.17
CA LYS A 81 -19.09 7.23 1.25
C LYS A 81 -18.77 7.82 -0.11
N ILE A 82 -17.68 7.32 -0.71
CA ILE A 82 -17.35 7.54 -2.12
C ILE A 82 -17.06 6.21 -2.80
N ILE A 83 -17.56 6.01 -4.00
CA ILE A 83 -17.25 4.88 -4.87
C ILE A 83 -16.54 5.42 -6.10
N LEU A 84 -15.38 4.86 -6.36
CA LEU A 84 -14.55 5.11 -7.55
C LEU A 84 -14.62 3.88 -8.43
N THR A 85 -14.96 4.04 -9.70
CA THR A 85 -14.99 2.96 -10.69
C THR A 85 -14.03 3.27 -11.82
N CYS A 86 -13.06 2.39 -12.02
CA CYS A 86 -12.12 2.42 -13.13
C CYS A 86 -12.47 1.30 -14.12
N ARG A 87 -12.64 1.65 -15.40
CA ARG A 87 -12.87 0.68 -16.49
C ARG A 87 -11.66 0.70 -17.41
N SER A 88 -10.97 -0.43 -17.51
CA SER A 88 -9.83 -0.51 -18.41
C SER A 88 -10.28 -0.57 -19.87
N GLU A 89 -9.43 -0.06 -20.76
CA GLU A 89 -9.47 -0.43 -22.18
C GLU A 89 -9.16 -1.92 -22.31
N ALA A 90 -9.77 -2.63 -23.26
CA ALA A 90 -9.41 -4.01 -23.58
C ALA A 90 -8.12 -4.02 -24.44
N PHE A 91 -7.08 -4.69 -23.95
CA PHE A 91 -5.80 -4.79 -24.65
C PHE A 91 -5.10 -6.12 -24.35
N ASN A 92 -4.57 -6.79 -25.37
CA ASN A 92 -3.88 -8.09 -25.28
C ASN A 92 -4.65 -9.19 -24.52
N GLY A 93 -5.98 -9.20 -24.61
CA GLY A 93 -6.85 -10.14 -23.91
C GLY A 93 -7.10 -9.80 -22.44
N PHE A 94 -6.54 -8.72 -21.93
CA PHE A 94 -6.82 -8.20 -20.59
C PHE A 94 -7.82 -7.05 -20.66
N SER A 95 -8.80 -7.08 -19.77
CA SER A 95 -9.64 -5.95 -19.42
C SER A 95 -10.24 -6.18 -18.02
N TYR A 96 -10.60 -5.09 -17.33
CA TYR A 96 -11.15 -5.19 -15.98
C TYR A 96 -12.04 -3.99 -15.62
N VAL A 97 -12.85 -4.20 -14.60
CA VAL A 97 -13.51 -3.14 -13.85
C VAL A 97 -13.00 -3.20 -12.41
N LEU A 98 -12.37 -2.12 -11.96
CA LEU A 98 -11.97 -1.94 -10.57
C LEU A 98 -12.94 -0.98 -9.90
N GLU A 99 -13.59 -1.43 -8.84
CA GLU A 99 -14.40 -0.60 -7.94
C GLU A 99 -13.70 -0.48 -6.59
N LYS A 100 -13.64 0.75 -6.07
CA LYS A 100 -13.09 1.09 -4.76
C LYS A 100 -14.12 1.91 -4.02
N GLU A 101 -14.75 1.34 -2.99
CA GLU A 101 -15.62 2.06 -2.07
C GLU A 101 -14.83 2.48 -0.83
N ILE A 102 -14.83 3.77 -0.51
CA ILE A 102 -14.29 4.31 0.72
C ILE A 102 -15.46 4.78 1.57
N ARG A 103 -15.57 4.24 2.79
CA ARG A 103 -16.64 4.56 3.75
C ARG A 103 -16.04 5.06 5.05
N LEU A 104 -16.57 6.17 5.55
CA LEU A 104 -16.25 6.64 6.89
C LEU A 104 -16.94 5.76 7.92
N GLU A 105 -16.20 5.38 8.93
CA GLU A 105 -16.65 4.68 10.14
C GLU A 105 -16.51 5.62 11.34
N ASP A 106 -16.99 5.22 12.53
CA ASP A 106 -16.98 6.10 13.71
C ASP A 106 -15.56 6.47 14.14
N ASP A 107 -14.63 5.52 14.11
CA ASP A 107 -13.24 5.67 14.55
C ASP A 107 -12.22 5.56 13.40
N GLY A 108 -12.68 5.69 12.14
CA GLY A 108 -11.76 5.57 11.02
C GLY A 108 -12.46 5.50 9.67
N PHE A 109 -12.00 4.60 8.82
CA PHE A 109 -12.60 4.37 7.51
C PHE A 109 -12.30 2.97 7.00
N ARG A 110 -13.16 2.49 6.12
CA ARG A 110 -12.99 1.23 5.41
C ARG A 110 -12.86 1.47 3.93
N ILE A 111 -11.94 0.75 3.28
CA ILE A 111 -11.81 0.66 1.83
C ILE A 111 -12.20 -0.75 1.41
N GLN A 112 -13.26 -0.87 0.60
CA GLN A 112 -13.69 -2.11 -0.02
C GLN A 112 -13.28 -2.09 -1.49
N TYR A 113 -12.65 -3.14 -1.97
CA TYR A 113 -12.24 -3.32 -3.36
C TYR A 113 -13.03 -4.45 -4.01
N ARG A 114 -13.30 -4.28 -5.30
CA ARG A 114 -13.74 -5.34 -6.19
C ARG A 114 -13.03 -5.20 -7.52
N LEU A 115 -12.31 -6.22 -7.92
CA LEU A 115 -11.69 -6.32 -9.24
C LEU A 115 -12.41 -7.42 -10.03
N HIS A 116 -13.09 -7.04 -11.11
CA HIS A 116 -13.78 -7.94 -12.01
C HIS A 116 -12.98 -8.07 -13.30
N ASN A 117 -12.64 -9.29 -13.66
CA ASN A 117 -11.97 -9.61 -14.92
C ASN A 117 -12.99 -9.66 -16.05
N THR A 118 -12.96 -8.68 -16.95
CA THR A 118 -13.81 -8.60 -18.14
C THR A 118 -13.09 -9.01 -19.42
N GLY A 119 -11.83 -9.45 -19.31
CA GLY A 119 -11.02 -9.93 -20.42
C GLY A 119 -11.10 -11.44 -20.62
N ASP A 120 -10.32 -11.92 -21.58
CA ASP A 120 -10.23 -13.34 -21.95
C ASP A 120 -9.08 -14.08 -21.28
N LYS A 121 -8.17 -13.34 -20.65
CA LYS A 121 -7.00 -13.87 -19.93
C LYS A 121 -7.18 -13.75 -18.44
N LYS A 122 -6.61 -14.70 -17.70
CA LYS A 122 -6.53 -14.66 -16.25
C LYS A 122 -5.73 -13.46 -15.76
N ILE A 123 -6.27 -12.72 -14.80
CA ILE A 123 -5.54 -11.67 -14.08
C ILE A 123 -4.81 -12.31 -12.91
N SER A 124 -3.47 -12.21 -12.91
CA SER A 124 -2.61 -12.58 -11.79
C SER A 124 -1.80 -11.36 -11.38
N THR A 125 -1.98 -10.88 -10.15
CA THR A 125 -1.35 -9.66 -9.66
C THR A 125 -1.31 -9.63 -8.14
N GLN A 126 -0.52 -8.73 -7.59
CA GLN A 126 -0.55 -8.36 -6.17
C GLN A 126 -1.09 -6.95 -6.00
N GLU A 127 -1.74 -6.70 -4.90
CA GLU A 127 -2.13 -5.34 -4.47
C GLU A 127 -1.61 -5.07 -3.08
N TYR A 128 -1.15 -3.84 -2.84
CA TYR A 128 -0.83 -3.34 -1.52
C TYR A 128 -1.21 -1.86 -1.38
N ALA A 129 -1.26 -1.39 -0.14
CA ALA A 129 -1.38 0.03 0.16
C ALA A 129 -0.04 0.56 0.68
N HIS A 130 0.55 1.53 -0.03
CA HIS A 130 1.68 2.30 0.48
C HIS A 130 1.13 3.35 1.43
N ASN A 131 1.30 3.10 2.72
CA ASN A 131 0.75 3.91 3.80
C ASN A 131 1.78 4.97 4.22
N PHE A 132 1.55 6.25 3.89
CA PHE A 132 2.42 7.32 4.40
C PHE A 132 1.89 7.80 5.76
N MET A 133 2.26 7.08 6.83
CA MET A 133 1.73 7.29 8.17
C MET A 133 2.66 8.15 9.02
N ALA A 134 2.06 9.11 9.75
CA ALA A 134 2.69 9.84 10.84
C ALA A 134 1.60 10.39 11.77
N ILE A 135 1.74 10.23 13.07
CA ILE A 135 0.76 10.69 14.04
C ILE A 135 1.14 12.10 14.49
N ASP A 136 0.19 13.05 14.35
CA ASP A 136 0.35 14.46 14.74
C ASP A 136 1.57 15.13 14.09
N GLU A 137 1.88 14.74 12.85
CA GLU A 137 3.05 15.22 12.07
C GLU A 137 4.39 15.06 12.81
N LYS A 138 4.47 14.17 13.81
CA LYS A 138 5.70 13.91 14.54
C LYS A 138 6.65 13.07 13.70
N LEU A 139 7.94 13.41 13.78
CA LEU A 139 8.99 12.64 13.13
C LEU A 139 9.01 11.20 13.65
N ILE A 140 9.23 10.26 12.76
CA ILE A 140 9.44 8.86 13.11
C ILE A 140 10.70 8.77 13.99
N GLY A 141 10.58 8.09 15.12
CA GLY A 141 11.66 8.02 16.10
C GLY A 141 11.22 7.39 17.42
N PRO A 142 11.93 7.60 18.54
CA PRO A 142 11.77 6.88 19.80
C PRO A 142 10.38 6.95 20.45
N GLY A 143 9.47 7.77 19.94
CA GLY A 143 8.09 7.81 20.40
C GLY A 143 7.17 6.85 19.68
N TYR A 144 7.63 6.17 18.63
CA TYR A 144 6.82 5.26 17.83
C TYR A 144 7.12 3.80 18.12
N VAL A 145 6.05 2.99 18.09
CA VAL A 145 6.12 1.53 18.08
C VAL A 145 5.18 1.04 16.98
N LEU A 146 5.70 0.20 16.08
CA LEU A 146 4.90 -0.53 15.10
C LEU A 146 4.79 -1.99 15.58
N ARG A 147 3.57 -2.54 15.63
CA ARG A 147 3.28 -3.89 16.10
C ARG A 147 2.62 -4.74 15.03
N PHE A 148 2.94 -6.03 15.06
CA PHE A 148 2.38 -7.05 14.19
C PHE A 148 1.78 -8.21 15.00
N PRO A 149 0.78 -8.95 14.49
CA PRO A 149 0.21 -10.12 15.16
C PRO A 149 1.06 -11.40 14.99
N PHE A 150 2.16 -11.34 14.22
CA PHE A 150 3.05 -12.45 13.88
C PHE A 150 4.48 -12.20 14.37
N GLU A 151 5.29 -13.24 14.37
CA GLU A 151 6.73 -13.15 14.65
C GLU A 151 7.48 -12.59 13.42
N ILE A 152 8.29 -11.54 13.63
CA ILE A 152 9.19 -11.01 12.61
C ILE A 152 10.34 -12.02 12.42
N GLN A 153 10.67 -12.34 11.17
CA GLN A 153 11.68 -13.37 10.81
C GLN A 153 12.84 -12.73 10.02
N PRO A 154 13.78 -12.02 10.69
CA PRO A 154 14.86 -11.29 10.00
C PRO A 154 15.75 -12.15 9.11
N GLU A 155 15.90 -13.42 9.45
CA GLU A 155 16.69 -14.39 8.67
C GLU A 155 16.06 -14.78 7.32
N LYS A 156 14.79 -14.42 7.11
CA LYS A 156 14.03 -14.66 5.88
C LYS A 156 13.74 -13.39 5.07
N PHE A 157 14.27 -12.27 5.45
CA PHE A 157 14.10 -11.04 4.69
C PHE A 157 14.72 -11.15 3.31
N GLY A 158 14.01 -10.68 2.27
CA GLY A 158 14.56 -10.60 0.91
C GLY A 158 15.54 -9.44 0.76
N GLU A 159 15.24 -8.31 1.41
CA GLU A 159 16.07 -7.10 1.40
C GLU A 159 16.01 -6.40 2.75
N THR A 160 17.15 -5.85 3.16
CA THR A 160 17.29 -5.04 4.39
C THR A 160 18.10 -3.78 4.09
N VAL A 161 17.48 -2.63 4.32
CA VAL A 161 18.12 -1.30 4.25
C VAL A 161 17.90 -0.61 5.60
N ASN A 162 18.93 -0.48 6.39
CA ASN A 162 18.92 0.23 7.69
C ASN A 162 20.30 0.88 7.91
N PRO A 163 20.63 1.89 7.06
CA PRO A 163 22.00 2.41 6.97
C PRO A 163 22.50 3.07 8.24
N GLU A 164 21.61 3.64 9.04
CA GLU A 164 21.95 4.31 10.29
C GLU A 164 21.82 3.38 11.52
N GLY A 165 21.25 2.16 11.37
CA GLY A 165 21.04 1.22 12.46
C GLY A 165 20.05 1.74 13.52
N LEU A 166 19.14 2.63 13.14
CA LEU A 166 18.21 3.28 14.07
C LEU A 166 16.86 2.55 14.20
N VAL A 167 16.63 1.55 13.38
CA VAL A 167 15.40 0.73 13.40
C VAL A 167 15.69 -0.59 14.08
N ASP A 168 15.05 -0.85 15.21
CA ASP A 168 15.19 -2.07 15.99
C ASP A 168 14.02 -3.02 15.74
N LEU A 169 14.37 -4.27 15.47
CA LEU A 169 13.41 -5.34 15.25
C LEU A 169 13.27 -6.19 16.53
N GLY A 170 12.12 -6.12 17.17
CA GLY A 170 11.69 -7.04 18.22
C GLY A 170 11.01 -8.28 17.62
N SER A 171 10.50 -9.16 18.48
CA SER A 171 9.80 -10.38 18.05
C SER A 171 8.53 -10.06 17.24
N LYS A 172 7.72 -9.09 17.66
CA LYS A 172 6.46 -8.67 17.01
C LYS A 172 6.34 -7.15 16.88
N SER A 173 7.44 -6.43 17.07
CA SER A 173 7.43 -4.97 17.05
C SER A 173 8.65 -4.42 16.33
N VAL A 174 8.49 -3.20 15.84
CA VAL A 174 9.58 -2.37 15.33
C VAL A 174 9.59 -1.09 16.17
N GLU A 175 10.76 -0.74 16.66
CA GLU A 175 11.03 0.43 17.48
C GLU A 175 12.18 1.25 16.89
N PHE A 176 12.40 2.45 17.42
CA PHE A 176 13.36 3.38 16.85
C PHE A 176 14.27 3.97 17.95
N ASN A 177 15.59 3.87 17.76
CA ASN A 177 16.61 4.47 18.64
C ASN A 177 16.92 5.94 18.31
N GLY A 178 16.34 6.45 17.23
CA GLY A 178 16.50 7.83 16.78
C GLY A 178 15.59 8.12 15.61
N THR A 179 15.60 9.37 15.12
CA THR A 179 14.88 9.74 13.90
C THR A 179 15.74 9.42 12.68
N PRO A 180 15.32 8.47 11.79
CA PRO A 180 16.06 8.14 10.59
C PRO A 180 16.19 9.34 9.66
N ARG A 181 17.40 9.64 9.22
CA ARG A 181 17.70 10.68 8.21
C ARG A 181 17.72 10.10 6.81
N GLU A 182 18.06 8.82 6.71
CA GLU A 182 18.03 8.02 5.49
C GLU A 182 16.79 7.13 5.45
N GLN A 183 16.39 6.72 4.27
CA GLN A 183 15.30 5.76 4.10
C GLN A 183 15.72 4.40 4.65
N PHE A 184 14.75 3.68 5.25
CA PHE A 184 14.92 2.29 5.64
C PHE A 184 13.88 1.42 4.94
N PHE A 185 14.25 0.16 4.74
CA PHE A 185 13.38 -0.83 4.11
C PHE A 185 13.69 -2.23 4.64
N PHE A 186 12.62 -2.98 4.87
CA PHE A 186 12.68 -4.40 5.20
C PHE A 186 11.61 -5.12 4.41
N SER A 187 11.99 -6.10 3.61
CA SER A 187 11.04 -6.89 2.85
C SER A 187 10.71 -8.19 3.55
N ASN A 188 9.48 -8.65 3.35
CA ASN A 188 9.00 -9.96 3.78
C ASN A 188 9.13 -10.22 5.30
N LEU A 189 8.61 -9.32 6.13
CA LEU A 189 8.73 -9.37 7.60
C LEU A 189 8.20 -10.67 8.22
N SER A 190 7.15 -11.29 7.66
CA SER A 190 6.58 -12.56 8.14
C SER A 190 7.31 -13.82 7.61
N GLY A 191 8.35 -13.64 6.80
CA GLY A 191 9.02 -14.76 6.13
C GLY A 191 8.12 -15.41 5.08
N ASP A 192 8.18 -16.74 4.98
CA ASP A 192 7.46 -17.51 3.94
C ASP A 192 6.04 -17.93 4.39
N GLU A 193 5.58 -17.46 5.54
CA GLU A 193 4.29 -17.85 6.10
C GLU A 193 3.23 -16.78 5.82
N ASN A 194 2.04 -17.22 5.43
CA ASN A 194 0.88 -16.34 5.42
C ASN A 194 0.57 -15.87 6.83
N ALA A 195 0.30 -14.58 6.96
CA ALA A 195 0.02 -13.95 8.23
C ALA A 195 -1.32 -13.21 8.19
N LYS A 196 -1.89 -12.95 9.37
CA LYS A 196 -3.04 -12.07 9.49
C LYS A 196 -2.66 -10.68 8.96
N ALA A 197 -3.41 -10.16 8.00
CA ALA A 197 -3.19 -8.85 7.43
C ALA A 197 -3.55 -7.76 8.46
N GLN A 198 -2.60 -7.43 9.34
CA GLN A 198 -2.79 -6.42 10.39
C GLN A 198 -1.46 -5.82 10.81
N TRP A 199 -1.48 -4.53 11.11
CA TRP A 199 -0.44 -3.80 11.86
C TRP A 199 -1.07 -2.72 12.73
N GLU A 200 -0.32 -2.27 13.73
CA GLU A 200 -0.67 -1.15 14.62
C GLU A 200 0.53 -0.20 14.72
N LEU A 201 0.34 1.06 14.36
CA LEU A 201 1.32 2.12 14.61
C LEU A 201 0.87 2.95 15.80
N ILE A 202 1.69 3.05 16.83
CA ILE A 202 1.39 3.74 18.08
C ILE A 202 2.42 4.85 18.31
N HIS A 203 1.95 6.06 18.62
CA HIS A 203 2.79 7.14 19.12
C HIS A 203 2.57 7.26 20.65
N LEU A 204 3.52 6.71 21.41
CA LEU A 204 3.42 6.57 22.87
C LEU A 204 3.18 7.90 23.60
N PRO A 205 3.91 9.01 23.29
CA PRO A 205 3.68 10.28 23.96
C PRO A 205 2.29 10.88 23.72
N ARG A 206 1.65 10.56 22.56
CA ARG A 206 0.30 11.03 22.24
C ARG A 206 -0.79 10.06 22.69
N ARG A 207 -0.41 8.85 23.09
CA ARG A 207 -1.33 7.76 23.44
C ARG A 207 -2.38 7.49 22.35
N ILE A 208 -1.98 7.61 21.11
CA ILE A 208 -2.81 7.39 19.94
C ILE A 208 -2.14 6.35 19.05
N GLY A 209 -2.95 5.46 18.52
CA GLY A 209 -2.55 4.50 17.50
C GLY A 209 -3.49 4.53 16.32
N ILE A 210 -2.98 4.03 15.20
CA ILE A 210 -3.77 3.65 14.02
C ILE A 210 -3.49 2.19 13.73
N ARG A 211 -4.54 1.46 13.38
CA ARG A 211 -4.50 0.04 12.99
C ARG A 211 -5.04 -0.11 11.59
N GLU A 212 -4.37 -0.90 10.77
CA GLU A 212 -4.96 -1.49 9.57
C GLU A 212 -5.30 -2.96 9.81
N THR A 213 -6.47 -3.38 9.34
CA THR A 213 -6.86 -4.79 9.30
C THR A 213 -7.42 -5.12 7.93
N GLY A 214 -6.78 -6.08 7.24
CA GLY A 214 -7.25 -6.62 5.97
C GLY A 214 -8.28 -7.75 6.18
N SER A 215 -9.18 -7.94 5.20
CA SER A 215 -10.08 -9.09 5.14
C SER A 215 -9.44 -10.33 4.48
N PHE A 216 -8.15 -10.36 4.38
CA PHE A 216 -7.33 -11.38 3.72
C PHE A 216 -6.18 -11.82 4.62
N GLU A 217 -5.58 -12.94 4.30
CA GLU A 217 -4.25 -13.29 4.78
C GLU A 217 -3.21 -12.71 3.83
N THR A 218 -2.15 -12.11 4.38
CA THR A 218 -1.08 -11.52 3.59
C THR A 218 0.06 -12.53 3.40
N SER A 219 0.51 -12.65 2.17
CA SER A 219 1.65 -13.51 1.81
C SER A 219 3.00 -12.80 1.91
N LYS A 220 2.97 -11.47 1.95
CA LYS A 220 4.17 -10.62 1.99
C LYS A 220 3.86 -9.35 2.77
N ILE A 221 4.76 -8.98 3.66
CA ILE A 221 4.69 -7.72 4.41
C ILE A 221 6.02 -7.01 4.28
N ASN A 222 5.99 -5.80 3.73
CA ASN A 222 7.15 -4.94 3.70
C ASN A 222 7.00 -3.80 4.70
N LEU A 223 8.12 -3.24 5.09
CA LEU A 223 8.18 -2.02 5.89
C LEU A 223 9.15 -1.05 5.23
N TRP A 224 8.62 0.04 4.72
CA TRP A 224 9.39 1.19 4.26
C TRP A 224 9.19 2.37 5.20
N GLY A 225 10.17 3.23 5.31
CA GLY A 225 9.99 4.48 6.01
C GLY A 225 11.16 5.44 5.90
N TRP A 226 10.91 6.62 6.45
CA TRP A 226 11.85 7.71 6.51
C TRP A 226 11.47 8.64 7.68
N ARG A 227 12.25 9.71 7.89
CA ARG A 227 12.06 10.66 9.00
C ARG A 227 10.64 11.20 9.20
N HIS A 228 9.84 11.35 8.14
CA HIS A 228 8.51 11.96 8.20
C HIS A 228 7.35 10.98 8.14
N VAL A 229 7.59 9.77 7.67
CA VAL A 229 6.54 8.79 7.42
C VAL A 229 7.06 7.36 7.55
N ILE A 230 6.13 6.45 7.86
CA ILE A 230 6.36 5.01 7.86
C ILE A 230 5.25 4.33 7.07
N SER A 231 5.60 3.32 6.30
CA SER A 231 4.69 2.53 5.47
C SER A 231 4.84 1.04 5.77
N PRO A 232 4.01 0.49 6.66
CA PRO A 232 3.80 -0.95 6.71
C PRO A 232 2.88 -1.35 5.55
N GLU A 233 3.29 -2.34 4.75
CA GLU A 233 2.68 -2.70 3.48
C GLU A 233 2.22 -4.15 3.50
N LEU A 234 0.91 -4.36 3.56
CA LEU A 234 0.29 -5.68 3.52
C LEU A 234 -0.08 -6.02 2.07
N PHE A 235 0.45 -7.12 1.55
CA PHE A 235 0.19 -7.57 0.18
C PHE A 235 -0.94 -8.59 0.14
N VAL A 236 -1.80 -8.49 -0.86
CA VAL A 236 -2.79 -9.51 -1.21
C VAL A 236 -2.53 -10.03 -2.61
N ASP A 237 -2.46 -11.36 -2.74
CA ASP A 237 -2.34 -12.04 -4.02
C ASP A 237 -3.71 -12.21 -4.67
N LEU A 238 -3.82 -11.85 -5.92
CA LEU A 238 -5.05 -11.90 -6.69
C LEU A 238 -4.88 -12.78 -7.92
N SER A 239 -5.78 -13.75 -8.06
CA SER A 239 -5.82 -14.69 -9.18
C SER A 239 -7.26 -14.81 -9.65
N ILE A 240 -7.61 -14.18 -10.79
CA ILE A 240 -8.99 -13.96 -11.22
C ILE A 240 -9.16 -14.46 -12.64
N ASP A 241 -9.94 -15.55 -12.80
CA ASP A 241 -10.24 -16.10 -14.11
C ASP A 241 -11.19 -15.18 -14.90
N PRO A 242 -11.26 -15.29 -16.25
CA PRO A 242 -12.20 -14.54 -17.08
C PRO A 242 -13.64 -14.63 -16.55
N GLY A 243 -14.32 -13.49 -16.49
CA GLY A 243 -15.69 -13.36 -15.99
C GLY A 243 -15.83 -13.42 -14.46
N GLN A 244 -14.76 -13.67 -13.70
CA GLN A 244 -14.79 -13.75 -12.24
C GLN A 244 -14.41 -12.43 -11.57
N SER A 245 -14.62 -12.35 -10.26
CA SER A 245 -14.26 -11.18 -9.44
C SER A 245 -13.54 -11.61 -8.17
N ALA A 246 -12.59 -10.81 -7.74
CA ALA A 246 -12.05 -10.84 -6.37
C ALA A 246 -12.56 -9.64 -5.57
N THR A 247 -12.76 -9.83 -4.27
CA THR A 247 -13.13 -8.77 -3.33
C THR A 247 -12.27 -8.85 -2.08
N TRP A 248 -11.79 -7.72 -1.61
CA TRP A 248 -11.04 -7.60 -0.34
C TRP A 248 -11.30 -6.23 0.27
N SER A 249 -10.91 -6.06 1.53
CA SER A 249 -11.04 -4.77 2.21
C SER A 249 -9.89 -4.49 3.15
N ARG A 250 -9.68 -3.19 3.42
CA ARG A 250 -8.78 -2.65 4.41
C ARG A 250 -9.57 -1.75 5.33
N ASN A 251 -9.48 -2.00 6.62
CA ASN A 251 -10.12 -1.20 7.65
C ASN A 251 -9.05 -0.46 8.44
N TYR A 252 -9.16 0.86 8.49
CA TYR A 252 -8.26 1.74 9.24
C TYR A 252 -9.02 2.29 10.44
N GLU A 253 -8.51 2.04 11.63
CA GLU A 253 -9.09 2.43 12.91
C GLU A 253 -8.09 3.29 13.69
N VAL A 254 -8.53 4.44 14.17
CA VAL A 254 -7.76 5.28 15.08
C VAL A 254 -8.23 5.00 16.52
N PHE A 255 -7.31 4.68 17.40
CA PHE A 255 -7.62 4.27 18.77
C PHE A 255 -6.75 5.00 19.81
N SER A 256 -7.25 5.06 21.06
CA SER A 256 -6.48 5.49 22.22
C SER A 256 -5.79 4.29 22.86
N THR A 257 -4.58 4.52 23.37
CA THR A 257 -3.90 3.53 24.23
C THR A 257 -4.21 3.73 25.72
N ASP A 258 -5.06 4.71 26.06
CA ASP A 258 -5.66 4.87 27.38
C ASP A 258 -6.90 3.95 27.46
N GLY A 259 -6.70 2.72 27.86
CA GLY A 259 -7.75 1.75 28.10
C GLY A 259 -7.71 1.22 29.53
#